data_d198b9a73b02d55bbe07e4cbbcacee8e
#
_entry.id   d198b9a73b02d55bbe07e4cbbcacee8e
#
_cell.length_a   1.000
_cell.length_b   1.000
_cell.length_c   1.000
_cell.angle_alpha   90.00
_cell.angle_beta   90.00
_cell.angle_gamma   90.00
#
_symmetry.space_group_name_H-M   'P 1'
#
loop_
_entity.id
_entity.type
_entity.pdbx_description
1 polymer ?
#
loop_
_entity_poly.entity_id
_entity_poly.type
_entity_poly.pdbx_seq_one_letter_code
_entity_poly.pdbx_strand_id
1 'polypeptide(L)'
;FRGTVVIGEGAVDEAPELYVGEELGTKQGVELDIAVDPLECTDSVANGRPNAIAVIATGTKGSLFQAPDMYMNKIACGPKAKGAIDLDASVKENLSRVAAKLGKSVPEMVVLVMDRPRHEALITQIRSAGARVRLITDGDVAGAIAPSLPDSGIDLLMGIGKSAEAVLAAVGIKCLGGELQVRLAPKDDVQKQVLRDMGITDIEKKLSIEDLAKGQDLTFTATGVIDGPLLKGVRYTSDYCVTHSVVMRVHSGTIRFLETQHQLK
;
A
#
# COMPACT_ATOMS: atom_id res chain seq x y z
N PHE A 1 6.47 -24.10 6.07
CA PHE A 1 5.98 -23.52 4.82
C PHE A 1 7.11 -23.39 3.79
N ARG A 2 6.76 -23.26 2.52
CA ARG A 2 7.61 -22.87 1.41
C ARG A 2 7.11 -21.54 0.86
N GLY A 3 7.80 -20.44 1.15
CA GLY A 3 7.45 -19.12 0.68
C GLY A 3 8.29 -18.72 -0.51
N THR A 4 7.69 -18.04 -1.50
CA THR A 4 8.42 -17.42 -2.60
C THR A 4 8.22 -15.91 -2.50
N VAL A 5 9.31 -15.14 -2.49
CA VAL A 5 9.25 -13.68 -2.54
C VAL A 5 8.80 -13.26 -3.94
N VAL A 6 7.62 -12.67 -4.04
CA VAL A 6 7.06 -12.16 -5.31
C VAL A 6 7.17 -10.63 -5.44
N ILE A 7 7.33 -9.96 -4.31
CA ILE A 7 7.67 -8.54 -4.16
C ILE A 7 8.73 -8.46 -3.07
N GLY A 8 9.86 -7.83 -3.33
CA GLY A 8 11.00 -7.73 -2.40
C GLY A 8 11.93 -6.56 -2.73
N GLU A 9 13.17 -6.63 -2.22
CA GLU A 9 14.18 -5.54 -2.27
C GLU A 9 14.90 -5.38 -3.63
N GLY A 10 14.44 -6.05 -4.67
CA GLY A 10 15.05 -5.96 -5.99
C GLY A 10 15.39 -7.34 -6.57
N ALA A 11 16.34 -7.39 -7.50
CA ALA A 11 16.82 -8.60 -8.12
C ALA A 11 17.94 -9.28 -7.29
N VAL A 12 18.25 -10.53 -7.62
CA VAL A 12 19.29 -11.36 -6.95
C VAL A 12 20.66 -10.67 -6.81
N ASP A 13 21.02 -9.86 -7.78
CA ASP A 13 22.30 -9.14 -7.83
C ASP A 13 22.25 -7.74 -7.19
N GLU A 14 21.05 -7.29 -6.79
CA GLU A 14 20.84 -5.98 -6.15
C GLU A 14 20.64 -6.10 -4.64
N ALA A 15 20.08 -7.21 -4.16
CA ALA A 15 19.80 -7.44 -2.74
C ALA A 15 20.40 -8.78 -2.28
N PRO A 16 21.09 -8.82 -1.13
CA PRO A 16 21.65 -10.07 -0.57
C PRO A 16 20.57 -11.02 -0.06
N GLU A 17 19.42 -10.50 0.34
CA GLU A 17 18.27 -11.23 0.90
C GLU A 17 16.96 -10.57 0.47
N LEU A 18 15.86 -11.32 0.50
CA LEU A 18 14.51 -10.88 0.16
C LEU A 18 14.36 -10.38 -1.29
N TYR A 19 15.19 -10.90 -2.20
CA TYR A 19 15.06 -10.62 -3.62
C TYR A 19 13.89 -11.38 -4.25
N VAL A 20 13.37 -10.86 -5.33
CA VAL A 20 12.26 -11.50 -6.07
C VAL A 20 12.69 -12.89 -6.57
N GLY A 21 11.91 -13.92 -6.22
CA GLY A 21 12.20 -15.32 -6.53
C GLY A 21 12.89 -16.09 -5.40
N GLU A 22 13.33 -15.43 -4.31
CA GLU A 22 13.92 -16.12 -3.17
C GLU A 22 12.92 -17.07 -2.51
N GLU A 23 13.38 -18.29 -2.20
CA GLU A 23 12.60 -19.30 -1.46
C GLU A 23 12.94 -19.26 0.04
N LEU A 24 11.95 -18.97 0.85
CA LEU A 24 12.04 -18.84 2.30
C LEU A 24 11.33 -20.00 3.04
N GLY A 25 11.73 -20.22 4.28
CA GLY A 25 11.13 -21.21 5.17
C GLY A 25 11.76 -22.60 5.06
N THR A 26 11.03 -23.62 5.52
CA THR A 26 11.52 -25.01 5.59
C THR A 26 11.47 -25.75 4.25
N LYS A 27 11.00 -25.10 3.19
CA LYS A 27 10.77 -25.66 1.84
C LYS A 27 9.80 -26.87 1.83
N GLN A 28 8.98 -27.02 2.86
CA GLN A 28 7.98 -28.08 3.00
C GLN A 28 6.64 -27.49 3.48
N GLY A 29 5.53 -28.16 3.15
CA GLY A 29 4.18 -27.77 3.58
C GLY A 29 3.50 -26.76 2.66
N VAL A 30 2.75 -25.82 3.22
CA VAL A 30 1.95 -24.85 2.45
C VAL A 30 2.86 -23.95 1.62
N GLU A 31 2.51 -23.79 0.34
CA GLU A 31 3.18 -22.84 -0.56
C GLU A 31 2.54 -21.45 -0.44
N LEU A 32 3.38 -20.43 -0.26
CA LEU A 32 2.96 -19.04 -0.05
C LEU A 32 3.68 -18.09 -1.00
N ASP A 33 2.97 -17.07 -1.45
CA ASP A 33 3.56 -15.85 -1.97
C ASP A 33 3.90 -14.91 -0.81
N ILE A 34 5.04 -14.23 -0.90
CA ILE A 34 5.52 -13.25 0.07
C ILE A 34 5.76 -11.93 -0.67
N ALA A 35 5.13 -10.87 -0.20
CA ALA A 35 5.46 -9.50 -0.58
C ALA A 35 6.04 -8.81 0.66
N VAL A 36 7.23 -8.21 0.54
CA VAL A 36 7.93 -7.60 1.67
C VAL A 36 8.60 -6.30 1.25
N ASP A 37 8.56 -5.33 2.16
CA ASP A 37 9.39 -4.13 2.15
C ASP A 37 9.91 -3.96 3.60
N PRO A 38 11.18 -4.32 3.87
CA PRO A 38 11.77 -4.24 5.20
C PRO A 38 11.87 -2.84 5.76
N LEU A 39 11.93 -1.82 4.90
CA LEU A 39 11.96 -0.42 5.27
C LEU A 39 11.28 0.45 4.21
N GLU A 40 9.95 0.42 4.22
CA GLU A 40 9.16 1.37 3.41
C GLU A 40 9.41 2.78 3.92
N CYS A 41 9.70 3.72 3.01
CA CYS A 41 10.04 5.11 3.31
C CYS A 41 11.49 5.33 3.77
N THR A 42 12.47 4.78 3.07
CA THR A 42 13.90 5.00 3.36
C THR A 42 14.29 6.47 3.43
N ASP A 43 13.76 7.32 2.54
CA ASP A 43 13.96 8.77 2.55
C ASP A 43 13.43 9.43 3.83
N SER A 44 12.30 8.95 4.35
CA SER A 44 11.73 9.44 5.61
C SER A 44 12.65 9.12 6.78
N VAL A 45 13.21 7.91 6.83
CA VAL A 45 14.16 7.52 7.88
C VAL A 45 15.44 8.35 7.79
N ALA A 46 16.02 8.48 6.59
CA ALA A 46 17.24 9.25 6.37
C ALA A 46 17.10 10.73 6.77
N ASN A 47 15.90 11.29 6.66
CA ASN A 47 15.63 12.71 6.92
C ASN A 47 14.84 12.97 8.21
N GLY A 48 14.60 11.96 9.05
CA GLY A 48 13.80 12.08 10.29
C GLY A 48 12.34 12.48 10.03
N ARG A 49 11.76 12.06 8.90
CA ARG A 49 10.36 12.34 8.53
C ARG A 49 9.45 11.18 8.95
N PRO A 50 8.13 11.42 9.11
CA PRO A 50 7.18 10.39 9.54
C PRO A 50 6.93 9.32 8.46
N ASN A 51 6.16 8.29 8.84
CA ASN A 51 5.50 7.26 8.02
C ASN A 51 6.35 6.03 7.67
N ALA A 52 7.54 5.83 8.24
CA ALA A 52 8.33 4.62 7.95
C ALA A 52 7.79 3.38 8.68
N ILE A 53 7.63 2.29 7.93
CA ILE A 53 7.21 0.98 8.43
C ILE A 53 8.07 -0.13 7.84
N ALA A 54 8.20 -1.25 8.54
CA ALA A 54 8.57 -2.53 7.97
C ALA A 54 7.28 -3.30 7.68
N VAL A 55 7.10 -3.85 6.49
CA VAL A 55 5.83 -4.47 6.08
C VAL A 55 6.04 -5.78 5.34
N ILE A 56 5.18 -6.75 5.63
CA ILE A 56 5.10 -8.03 4.94
C ILE A 56 3.64 -8.40 4.71
N ALA A 57 3.34 -8.87 3.51
CA ALA A 57 2.06 -9.50 3.18
C ALA A 57 2.31 -10.91 2.67
N THR A 58 1.44 -11.85 3.04
CA THR A 58 1.52 -13.23 2.58
C THR A 58 0.16 -13.71 2.09
N GLY A 59 0.19 -14.63 1.15
CA GLY A 59 -1.00 -15.33 0.67
C GLY A 59 -0.65 -16.71 0.13
N THR A 60 -1.63 -17.51 -0.20
CA THR A 60 -1.38 -18.78 -0.90
C THR A 60 -0.70 -18.51 -2.23
N LYS A 61 0.11 -19.46 -2.70
CA LYS A 61 0.83 -19.34 -3.98
C LYS A 61 -0.07 -18.91 -5.13
N GLY A 62 0.35 -17.91 -5.88
CA GLY A 62 -0.39 -17.31 -7.00
C GLY A 62 -1.50 -16.34 -6.57
N SER A 63 -1.55 -15.95 -5.28
CA SER A 63 -2.53 -14.99 -4.79
C SER A 63 -2.06 -13.53 -4.85
N LEU A 64 -0.76 -13.28 -4.85
CA LEU A 64 -0.22 -11.93 -4.95
C LEU A 64 0.25 -11.64 -6.39
N PHE A 65 -0.12 -10.47 -6.89
CA PHE A 65 0.28 -10.03 -8.23
C PHE A 65 1.79 -9.81 -8.28
N GLN A 66 2.45 -10.52 -9.19
CA GLN A 66 3.87 -10.33 -9.47
C GLN A 66 4.04 -9.05 -10.28
N ALA A 67 4.11 -7.93 -9.59
CA ALA A 67 4.19 -6.63 -10.22
C ALA A 67 5.63 -6.35 -10.67
N PRO A 68 5.83 -5.92 -11.93
CA PRO A 68 7.13 -5.41 -12.36
C PRO A 68 7.45 -4.09 -11.63
N ASP A 69 8.74 -3.76 -11.46
CA ASP A 69 9.13 -2.47 -10.86
C ASP A 69 8.79 -1.30 -11.78
N MET A 70 7.61 -0.74 -11.58
CA MET A 70 7.12 0.42 -12.33
C MET A 70 6.08 1.21 -11.55
N TYR A 71 5.66 2.34 -12.09
CA TYR A 71 4.60 3.13 -11.51
C TYR A 71 3.20 2.60 -11.86
N MET A 72 2.26 2.89 -10.97
CA MET A 72 0.83 2.69 -11.16
C MET A 72 0.06 3.95 -10.78
N ASN A 73 -0.94 4.33 -11.59
CA ASN A 73 -1.99 5.23 -11.14
C ASN A 73 -2.82 4.52 -10.10
N LYS A 74 -3.17 5.20 -9.00
CA LYS A 74 -3.85 4.62 -7.85
C LYS A 74 -4.97 5.52 -7.34
N ILE A 75 -6.08 4.89 -6.95
CA ILE A 75 -7.13 5.51 -6.15
C ILE A 75 -7.59 4.51 -5.10
N ALA A 76 -7.70 4.94 -3.82
CA ALA A 76 -8.13 4.09 -2.72
C ALA A 76 -9.09 4.80 -1.79
N CYS A 77 -10.09 4.09 -1.30
CA CYS A 77 -11.05 4.57 -0.31
C CYS A 77 -11.34 3.53 0.78
N GLY A 78 -11.89 3.99 1.89
CA GLY A 78 -12.30 3.12 2.98
C GLY A 78 -13.61 2.37 2.70
N PRO A 79 -13.99 1.42 3.59
CA PRO A 79 -15.14 0.53 3.39
C PRO A 79 -16.48 1.26 3.25
N LYS A 80 -16.65 2.42 3.91
CA LYS A 80 -17.87 3.23 3.81
C LYS A 80 -18.08 3.85 2.42
N ALA A 81 -16.99 4.07 1.67
CA ALA A 81 -17.01 4.65 0.33
C ALA A 81 -16.85 3.61 -0.78
N LYS A 82 -16.82 2.32 -0.45
CA LYS A 82 -16.66 1.23 -1.42
C LYS A 82 -17.71 1.30 -2.53
N GLY A 83 -17.26 1.14 -3.78
CA GLY A 83 -18.07 1.26 -4.99
C GLY A 83 -18.29 2.71 -5.47
N ALA A 84 -17.65 3.70 -4.83
CA ALA A 84 -17.76 5.10 -5.22
C ALA A 84 -16.60 5.60 -6.10
N ILE A 85 -15.45 4.91 -6.06
CA ILE A 85 -14.27 5.30 -6.82
C ILE A 85 -14.27 4.68 -8.21
N ASP A 86 -13.70 5.43 -9.16
CA ASP A 86 -13.44 4.96 -10.52
C ASP A 86 -12.21 5.67 -11.07
N LEU A 87 -11.17 4.90 -11.41
CA LEU A 87 -9.90 5.44 -11.91
C LEU A 87 -10.06 6.15 -13.27
N ASP A 88 -11.12 5.84 -14.03
CA ASP A 88 -11.44 6.49 -15.31
C ASP A 88 -12.30 7.75 -15.16
N ALA A 89 -12.89 7.97 -13.99
CA ALA A 89 -13.68 9.16 -13.73
C ALA A 89 -12.77 10.36 -13.40
N SER A 90 -13.27 11.56 -13.64
CA SER A 90 -12.58 12.79 -13.24
C SER A 90 -12.40 12.88 -11.72
N VAL A 91 -11.42 13.68 -11.28
CA VAL A 91 -11.20 13.98 -9.85
C VAL A 91 -12.49 14.51 -9.21
N LYS A 92 -13.19 15.44 -9.88
CA LYS A 92 -14.44 16.02 -9.38
C LYS A 92 -15.54 14.98 -9.18
N GLU A 93 -15.70 14.06 -10.12
CA GLU A 93 -16.69 12.98 -10.02
C GLU A 93 -16.36 12.02 -8.88
N ASN A 94 -15.11 11.58 -8.74
CA ASN A 94 -14.67 10.75 -7.64
C ASN A 94 -14.93 11.42 -6.29
N LEU A 95 -14.55 12.67 -6.13
CA LEU A 95 -14.79 13.45 -4.91
C LEU A 95 -16.29 13.53 -4.58
N SER A 96 -17.13 13.84 -5.58
CA SER A 96 -18.58 13.93 -5.38
C SER A 96 -19.21 12.61 -4.95
N ARG A 97 -18.83 11.49 -5.61
CA ARG A 97 -19.34 10.15 -5.31
C ARG A 97 -18.91 9.70 -3.90
N VAL A 98 -17.62 9.87 -3.56
CA VAL A 98 -17.08 9.48 -2.25
C VAL A 98 -17.69 10.34 -1.15
N ALA A 99 -17.78 11.66 -1.32
CA ALA A 99 -18.41 12.58 -0.38
C ALA A 99 -19.87 12.16 -0.09
N ALA A 100 -20.66 11.88 -1.14
CA ALA A 100 -22.04 11.42 -1.00
C ALA A 100 -22.14 10.11 -0.20
N LYS A 101 -21.26 9.14 -0.47
CA LYS A 101 -21.21 7.87 0.28
C LYS A 101 -20.86 8.06 1.77
N LEU A 102 -19.99 9.02 2.06
CA LEU A 102 -19.55 9.34 3.43
C LEU A 102 -20.52 10.27 4.18
N GLY A 103 -21.55 10.81 3.51
CA GLY A 103 -22.43 11.83 4.07
C GLY A 103 -21.73 13.15 4.33
N LYS A 104 -20.71 13.48 3.55
CA LYS A 104 -19.90 14.72 3.62
C LYS A 104 -20.18 15.62 2.43
N SER A 105 -19.87 16.89 2.58
CA SER A 105 -19.68 17.82 1.45
C SER A 105 -18.24 17.70 0.92
N VAL A 106 -18.02 18.08 -0.35
CA VAL A 106 -16.68 18.02 -0.96
C VAL A 106 -15.65 18.86 -0.17
N PRO A 107 -15.97 20.06 0.38
CA PRO A 107 -15.04 20.82 1.21
C PRO A 107 -14.62 20.13 2.53
N GLU A 108 -15.38 19.14 3.00
CA GLU A 108 -15.04 18.37 4.19
C GLU A 108 -14.15 17.16 3.88
N MET A 109 -13.99 16.83 2.59
CA MET A 109 -13.14 15.73 2.13
C MET A 109 -11.66 16.05 2.32
N VAL A 110 -10.89 15.04 2.73
CA VAL A 110 -9.43 15.07 2.80
C VAL A 110 -8.85 14.01 1.87
N VAL A 111 -8.17 14.48 0.84
CA VAL A 111 -7.47 13.60 -0.11
C VAL A 111 -5.99 13.57 0.21
N LEU A 112 -5.44 12.38 0.41
CA LEU A 112 -4.01 12.17 0.59
C LEU A 112 -3.35 12.01 -0.77
N VAL A 113 -2.27 12.76 -0.99
CA VAL A 113 -1.47 12.74 -2.23
C VAL A 113 0.00 12.81 -1.85
N MET A 114 0.85 12.08 -2.57
CA MET A 114 2.30 12.22 -2.41
C MET A 114 2.78 13.56 -2.96
N ASP A 115 3.62 14.27 -2.20
CA ASP A 115 4.26 15.52 -2.60
C ASP A 115 5.40 15.24 -3.59
N ARG A 116 5.05 15.19 -4.85
CA ARG A 116 5.95 14.94 -5.97
C ARG A 116 5.57 15.83 -7.16
N PRO A 117 6.52 16.33 -7.96
CA PRO A 117 6.22 17.16 -9.13
C PRO A 117 5.18 16.56 -10.08
N ARG A 118 5.19 15.23 -10.25
CA ARG A 118 4.20 14.51 -11.08
C ARG A 118 2.75 14.64 -10.62
N HIS A 119 2.52 15.12 -9.39
CA HIS A 119 1.17 15.28 -8.82
C HIS A 119 0.65 16.73 -8.80
N GLU A 120 1.42 17.72 -9.27
CA GLU A 120 1.02 19.15 -9.22
C GLU A 120 -0.33 19.38 -9.90
N ALA A 121 -0.55 18.80 -11.08
CA ALA A 121 -1.82 18.91 -11.80
C ALA A 121 -2.97 18.24 -11.01
N LEU A 122 -2.76 17.07 -10.43
CA LEU A 122 -3.73 16.37 -9.60
C LEU A 122 -4.09 17.19 -8.35
N ILE A 123 -3.09 17.72 -7.65
CA ILE A 123 -3.28 18.56 -6.46
C ILE A 123 -4.11 19.81 -6.81
N THR A 124 -3.82 20.42 -7.95
CA THR A 124 -4.57 21.58 -8.45
C THR A 124 -6.02 21.21 -8.73
N GLN A 125 -6.29 20.08 -9.38
CA GLN A 125 -7.65 19.59 -9.65
C GLN A 125 -8.45 19.33 -8.37
N ILE A 126 -7.83 18.68 -7.38
CA ILE A 126 -8.48 18.38 -6.09
C ILE A 126 -8.86 19.70 -5.38
N ARG A 127 -7.93 20.65 -5.29
CA ARG A 127 -8.18 21.97 -4.67
C ARG A 127 -9.24 22.77 -5.43
N SER A 128 -9.21 22.76 -6.76
CA SER A 128 -10.21 23.42 -7.60
C SER A 128 -11.61 22.81 -7.46
N ALA A 129 -11.70 21.52 -7.15
CA ALA A 129 -12.96 20.86 -6.83
C ALA A 129 -13.47 21.21 -5.42
N GLY A 130 -12.66 21.88 -4.59
CA GLY A 130 -13.01 22.34 -3.24
C GLY A 130 -12.58 21.41 -2.10
N ALA A 131 -11.97 20.26 -2.39
CA ALA A 131 -11.52 19.33 -1.35
C ALA A 131 -10.17 19.76 -0.74
N ARG A 132 -9.92 19.31 0.48
CA ARG A 132 -8.65 19.51 1.18
C ARG A 132 -7.63 18.46 0.75
N VAL A 133 -6.37 18.85 0.65
CA VAL A 133 -5.25 17.96 0.31
C VAL A 133 -4.36 17.81 1.53
N ARG A 134 -4.03 16.56 1.87
CA ARG A 134 -2.92 16.22 2.79
C ARG A 134 -1.77 15.70 1.95
N LEU A 135 -0.64 16.38 2.02
CA LEU A 135 0.58 15.99 1.34
C LEU A 135 1.43 15.11 2.25
N ILE A 136 1.98 14.05 1.70
CA ILE A 136 2.99 13.21 2.33
C ILE A 136 4.22 13.13 1.42
N THR A 137 5.40 13.17 2.01
CA THR A 137 6.65 13.08 1.25
C THR A 137 6.99 11.63 0.90
N ASP A 138 6.52 10.67 1.68
CA ASP A 138 6.73 9.23 1.51
C ASP A 138 5.66 8.45 2.27
N GLY A 139 5.55 7.12 2.07
CA GLY A 139 4.59 6.28 2.80
C GLY A 139 3.35 5.89 1.99
N ASP A 140 3.56 5.39 0.78
CA ASP A 140 2.48 5.03 -0.15
C ASP A 140 1.62 3.87 0.39
N VAL A 141 2.23 2.86 1.06
CA VAL A 141 1.50 1.72 1.66
C VAL A 141 0.59 2.19 2.79
N ALA A 142 1.16 2.85 3.80
CA ALA A 142 0.40 3.38 4.93
C ALA A 142 -0.62 4.44 4.48
N GLY A 143 -0.25 5.27 3.50
CA GLY A 143 -1.11 6.27 2.90
C GLY A 143 -2.32 5.68 2.17
N ALA A 144 -2.15 4.59 1.44
CA ALA A 144 -3.24 3.91 0.74
C ALA A 144 -4.19 3.18 1.71
N ILE A 145 -3.68 2.70 2.84
CA ILE A 145 -4.48 2.07 3.89
C ILE A 145 -5.24 3.11 4.72
N ALA A 146 -4.71 4.31 4.88
CA ALA A 146 -5.25 5.36 5.76
C ALA A 146 -6.76 5.66 5.56
N PRO A 147 -7.32 5.73 4.34
CA PRO A 147 -8.77 5.91 4.15
C PRO A 147 -9.64 4.81 4.78
N SER A 148 -9.06 3.63 5.02
CA SER A 148 -9.75 2.50 5.63
C SER A 148 -9.67 2.47 7.16
N LEU A 149 -8.86 3.36 7.77
CA LEU A 149 -8.71 3.48 9.22
C LEU A 149 -9.72 4.51 9.77
N PRO A 150 -10.50 4.17 10.81
CA PRO A 150 -11.58 5.03 11.31
C PRO A 150 -11.15 6.46 11.69
N ASP A 151 -9.96 6.59 12.29
CA ASP A 151 -9.50 7.86 12.89
C ASP A 151 -8.35 8.52 12.12
N SER A 152 -8.09 8.10 10.89
CA SER A 152 -7.00 8.66 10.06
C SER A 152 -7.26 10.12 9.64
N GLY A 153 -8.54 10.50 9.56
CA GLY A 153 -8.96 11.79 8.99
C GLY A 153 -8.72 11.89 7.48
N ILE A 154 -8.46 10.77 6.80
CA ILE A 154 -8.28 10.67 5.34
C ILE A 154 -9.49 9.96 4.74
N ASP A 155 -10.06 10.53 3.70
CA ASP A 155 -11.23 9.97 3.00
C ASP A 155 -10.86 9.24 1.72
N LEU A 156 -9.78 9.67 1.06
CA LEU A 156 -9.38 9.19 -0.26
C LEU A 156 -7.86 9.29 -0.42
N LEU A 157 -7.24 8.31 -1.08
CA LEU A 157 -5.90 8.45 -1.65
C LEU A 157 -6.03 8.56 -3.16
N MET A 158 -5.28 9.47 -3.78
CA MET A 158 -5.12 9.57 -5.23
C MET A 158 -3.66 9.85 -5.57
N GLY A 159 -3.17 9.25 -6.65
CA GLY A 159 -1.83 9.56 -7.15
C GLY A 159 -1.18 8.45 -7.96
N ILE A 160 0.14 8.57 -8.10
CA ILE A 160 1.00 7.64 -8.82
C ILE A 160 2.09 7.19 -7.86
N GLY A 161 2.18 5.88 -7.60
CA GLY A 161 3.20 5.25 -6.77
C GLY A 161 3.69 3.97 -7.41
N LYS A 162 4.67 3.29 -6.80
CA LYS A 162 5.22 2.05 -7.34
C LYS A 162 4.23 0.89 -7.23
N SER A 163 4.43 -0.12 -8.05
CA SER A 163 3.62 -1.33 -8.13
C SER A 163 3.75 -2.22 -6.89
N ALA A 164 4.95 -2.32 -6.33
CA ALA A 164 5.22 -3.11 -5.13
C ALA A 164 4.35 -2.64 -3.95
N GLU A 165 4.35 -1.32 -3.68
CA GLU A 165 3.52 -0.75 -2.62
C GLU A 165 2.02 -0.91 -2.89
N ALA A 166 1.60 -0.96 -4.19
CA ALA A 166 0.20 -1.20 -4.53
C ALA A 166 -0.25 -2.61 -4.12
N VAL A 167 0.58 -3.63 -4.30
CA VAL A 167 0.27 -5.02 -3.90
C VAL A 167 0.22 -5.15 -2.38
N LEU A 168 1.20 -4.59 -1.67
CA LEU A 168 1.21 -4.56 -0.20
C LEU A 168 -0.03 -3.85 0.35
N ALA A 169 -0.34 -2.66 -0.18
CA ALA A 169 -1.51 -1.88 0.20
C ALA A 169 -2.82 -2.62 -0.09
N ALA A 170 -2.91 -3.34 -1.23
CA ALA A 170 -4.10 -4.10 -1.60
C ALA A 170 -4.48 -5.14 -0.54
N VAL A 171 -3.48 -5.87 0.02
CA VAL A 171 -3.72 -6.82 1.11
C VAL A 171 -4.22 -6.11 2.36
N GLY A 172 -3.57 -5.01 2.78
CA GLY A 172 -3.98 -4.23 3.94
C GLY A 172 -5.40 -3.65 3.79
N ILE A 173 -5.70 -3.04 2.65
CA ILE A 173 -7.02 -2.47 2.35
C ILE A 173 -8.09 -3.56 2.31
N LYS A 174 -7.77 -4.73 1.74
CA LYS A 174 -8.69 -5.88 1.71
C LYS A 174 -9.03 -6.39 3.10
N CYS A 175 -8.05 -6.46 4.01
CA CYS A 175 -8.28 -6.82 5.42
C CYS A 175 -9.24 -5.84 6.11
N LEU A 176 -9.26 -4.57 5.70
CA LEU A 176 -10.09 -3.51 6.26
C LEU A 176 -11.42 -3.30 5.50
N GLY A 177 -11.65 -4.06 4.41
CA GLY A 177 -12.88 -4.00 3.61
C GLY A 177 -12.99 -2.78 2.68
N GLY A 178 -11.91 -2.01 2.50
CA GLY A 178 -11.86 -0.86 1.59
C GLY A 178 -11.81 -1.26 0.11
N GLU A 179 -11.52 -0.28 -0.74
CA GLU A 179 -11.38 -0.45 -2.18
C GLU A 179 -10.11 0.23 -2.70
N LEU A 180 -9.45 -0.43 -3.64
CA LEU A 180 -8.31 0.07 -4.39
C LEU A 180 -8.51 -0.25 -5.87
N GLN A 181 -8.27 0.73 -6.72
CA GLN A 181 -8.14 0.54 -8.16
C GLN A 181 -6.80 1.09 -8.61
N VAL A 182 -6.09 0.35 -9.46
CA VAL A 182 -4.82 0.79 -10.02
C VAL A 182 -4.75 0.51 -11.52
N ARG A 183 -3.85 1.21 -12.20
CA ARG A 183 -3.49 0.96 -13.60
C ARG A 183 -2.00 1.13 -13.76
N LEU A 184 -1.36 0.22 -14.50
CA LEU A 184 0.04 0.31 -14.87
C LEU A 184 0.33 1.62 -15.62
N ALA A 185 1.44 2.26 -15.30
CA ALA A 185 1.86 3.53 -15.88
C ALA A 185 3.33 3.42 -16.37
N PRO A 186 3.59 2.60 -17.41
CA PRO A 186 4.95 2.45 -17.96
C PRO A 186 5.43 3.79 -18.52
N LYS A 187 6.67 4.18 -18.15
CA LYS A 187 7.26 5.47 -18.52
C LYS A 187 7.77 5.53 -19.96
N ASP A 188 8.08 4.36 -20.52
CA ASP A 188 8.72 4.22 -21.83
C ASP A 188 8.39 2.87 -22.50
N ASP A 189 8.87 2.68 -23.74
CA ASP A 189 8.63 1.46 -24.49
C ASP A 189 9.43 0.26 -23.95
N VAL A 190 10.51 0.49 -23.20
CA VAL A 190 11.28 -0.57 -22.53
C VAL A 190 10.39 -1.20 -21.44
N GLN A 191 9.75 -0.40 -20.59
CA GLN A 191 8.82 -0.90 -19.58
C GLN A 191 7.60 -1.57 -20.20
N LYS A 192 7.09 -1.07 -21.32
CA LYS A 192 6.01 -1.75 -22.07
C LYS A 192 6.45 -3.12 -22.59
N GLN A 193 7.73 -3.25 -23.01
CA GLN A 193 8.25 -4.56 -23.44
C GLN A 193 8.36 -5.53 -22.28
N VAL A 194 8.85 -5.08 -21.11
CA VAL A 194 8.87 -5.89 -19.88
C VAL A 194 7.48 -6.45 -19.56
N LEU A 195 6.43 -5.62 -19.66
CA LEU A 195 5.04 -6.07 -19.44
C LEU A 195 4.62 -7.16 -20.43
N ARG A 196 4.95 -7.00 -21.72
CA ARG A 196 4.65 -8.02 -22.74
C ARG A 196 5.37 -9.34 -22.46
N ASP A 197 6.63 -9.27 -22.05
CA ASP A 197 7.44 -10.46 -21.74
C ASP A 197 6.91 -11.20 -20.50
N MET A 198 6.27 -10.48 -19.57
CA MET A 198 5.54 -11.03 -18.43
C MET A 198 4.12 -11.51 -18.77
N GLY A 199 3.71 -11.42 -20.05
CA GLY A 199 2.37 -11.80 -20.51
C GLY A 199 1.26 -10.79 -20.17
N ILE A 200 1.62 -9.57 -19.74
CA ILE A 200 0.66 -8.49 -19.47
C ILE A 200 0.46 -7.70 -20.78
N THR A 201 -0.59 -8.04 -21.50
CA THR A 201 -0.88 -7.45 -22.82
C THR A 201 -1.81 -6.24 -22.76
N ASP A 202 -2.72 -6.19 -21.77
CA ASP A 202 -3.64 -5.07 -21.56
C ASP A 202 -3.11 -4.16 -20.43
N ILE A 203 -2.31 -3.17 -20.81
CA ILE A 203 -1.74 -2.18 -19.89
C ILE A 203 -2.76 -1.12 -19.44
N GLU A 204 -3.86 -0.98 -20.17
CA GLU A 204 -4.94 -0.04 -19.82
C GLU A 204 -5.95 -0.66 -18.86
N LYS A 205 -5.84 -1.95 -18.57
CA LYS A 205 -6.73 -2.62 -17.62
C LYS A 205 -6.70 -1.95 -16.26
N LYS A 206 -7.89 -1.62 -15.72
CA LYS A 206 -8.03 -1.31 -14.30
C LYS A 206 -7.90 -2.59 -13.50
N LEU A 207 -6.90 -2.63 -12.63
CA LEU A 207 -6.70 -3.73 -11.69
C LEU A 207 -7.40 -3.39 -10.38
N SER A 208 -8.16 -4.34 -9.89
CA SER A 208 -8.84 -4.30 -8.60
C SER A 208 -8.00 -4.94 -7.49
N ILE A 209 -8.49 -4.87 -6.24
CA ILE A 209 -7.88 -5.62 -5.13
C ILE A 209 -7.80 -7.12 -5.45
N GLU A 210 -8.83 -7.71 -6.11
CA GLU A 210 -8.82 -9.13 -6.46
C GLU A 210 -7.79 -9.48 -7.55
N ASP A 211 -7.42 -8.53 -8.40
CA ASP A 211 -6.33 -8.72 -9.35
C ASP A 211 -4.95 -8.65 -8.65
N LEU A 212 -4.80 -7.80 -7.62
CA LEU A 212 -3.53 -7.60 -6.91
C LEU A 212 -3.31 -8.59 -5.75
N ALA A 213 -4.38 -8.96 -5.06
CA ALA A 213 -4.37 -9.80 -3.86
C ALA A 213 -5.60 -10.72 -3.84
N LYS A 214 -5.47 -11.86 -4.51
CA LYS A 214 -6.57 -12.79 -4.80
C LYS A 214 -6.89 -13.70 -3.61
N GLY A 215 -8.19 -13.98 -3.40
CA GLY A 215 -8.65 -15.00 -2.43
C GLY A 215 -8.74 -14.46 -1.00
N GLN A 216 -8.85 -15.37 -0.03
CA GLN A 216 -9.14 -15.03 1.37
C GLN A 216 -7.98 -15.36 2.33
N ASP A 217 -7.06 -16.25 1.95
CA ASP A 217 -5.93 -16.67 2.80
C ASP A 217 -4.76 -15.68 2.69
N LEU A 218 -5.06 -14.43 3.05
CA LEU A 218 -4.13 -13.32 2.99
C LEU A 218 -3.89 -12.76 4.39
N THR A 219 -2.63 -12.41 4.66
CA THR A 219 -2.21 -11.78 5.91
C THR A 219 -1.38 -10.54 5.59
N PHE A 220 -1.64 -9.46 6.31
CA PHE A 220 -0.84 -8.23 6.29
C PHE A 220 -0.26 -8.01 7.67
N THR A 221 1.03 -7.78 7.76
CA THR A 221 1.73 -7.46 9.00
C THR A 221 2.64 -6.26 8.76
N ALA A 222 2.58 -5.28 9.66
CA ALA A 222 3.50 -4.15 9.63
C ALA A 222 3.95 -3.77 11.03
N THR A 223 5.16 -3.22 11.13
CA THR A 223 5.73 -2.65 12.36
C THR A 223 6.19 -1.23 12.09
N GLY A 224 5.81 -0.30 12.95
CA GLY A 224 6.21 1.10 12.82
C GLY A 224 7.71 1.28 13.12
N VAL A 225 8.41 1.98 12.21
CA VAL A 225 9.80 2.42 12.39
C VAL A 225 9.83 3.87 12.87
N ILE A 226 9.06 4.73 12.21
CA ILE A 226 8.80 6.12 12.62
C ILE A 226 7.27 6.33 12.65
N ASP A 227 6.79 7.22 13.54
CA ASP A 227 5.36 7.52 13.70
C ASP A 227 4.67 7.81 12.36
N GLY A 228 3.53 7.18 12.15
CA GLY A 228 2.72 7.34 10.96
C GLY A 228 1.23 7.15 11.22
N PRO A 229 0.39 7.26 10.19
CA PRO A 229 -1.07 7.14 10.34
C PRO A 229 -1.52 5.73 10.72
N LEU A 230 -0.74 4.71 10.41
CA LEU A 230 -1.06 3.31 10.70
C LEU A 230 -0.50 2.87 12.05
N LEU A 231 0.76 3.19 12.34
CA LEU A 231 1.49 2.70 13.52
C LEU A 231 2.36 3.80 14.14
N LYS A 232 2.62 3.67 15.45
CA LYS A 232 3.65 4.45 16.14
C LYS A 232 5.02 3.86 15.83
N GLY A 233 6.05 4.72 15.80
CA GLY A 233 7.44 4.32 15.62
C GLY A 233 8.04 3.65 16.84
N VAL A 234 9.28 3.18 16.68
CA VAL A 234 10.07 2.59 17.76
C VAL A 234 10.44 3.65 18.80
N ARG A 235 10.22 3.35 20.07
CA ARG A 235 10.61 4.22 21.20
C ARG A 235 11.65 3.52 22.06
N TYR A 236 12.77 4.18 22.30
CA TYR A 236 13.83 3.68 23.15
C TYR A 236 13.75 4.31 24.56
N THR A 237 14.02 3.51 25.57
CA THR A 237 14.27 3.91 26.95
C THR A 237 15.68 3.42 27.36
N SER A 238 16.08 3.64 28.64
CA SER A 238 17.35 3.09 29.15
C SER A 238 17.41 1.56 29.14
N ASP A 239 16.27 0.91 29.35
CA ASP A 239 16.22 -0.53 29.70
C ASP A 239 15.54 -1.38 28.63
N TYR A 240 14.71 -0.77 27.81
CA TYR A 240 13.94 -1.47 26.75
C TYR A 240 13.62 -0.57 25.56
N CYS A 241 13.25 -1.18 24.45
CA CYS A 241 12.56 -0.48 23.38
C CYS A 241 11.13 -1.00 23.21
N VAL A 242 10.26 -0.14 22.69
CA VAL A 242 8.85 -0.45 22.41
C VAL A 242 8.60 -0.38 20.93
N THR A 243 8.00 -1.43 20.39
CA THR A 243 7.54 -1.50 19.00
C THR A 243 6.01 -1.55 18.94
N HIS A 244 5.44 -0.98 17.89
CA HIS A 244 4.04 -1.08 17.57
C HIS A 244 3.87 -1.84 16.27
N SER A 245 3.05 -2.90 16.28
CA SER A 245 2.78 -3.72 15.10
C SER A 245 1.28 -3.91 14.88
N VAL A 246 0.91 -4.18 13.64
CA VAL A 246 -0.43 -4.63 13.27
C VAL A 246 -0.34 -5.96 12.54
N VAL A 247 -1.24 -6.90 12.87
CA VAL A 247 -1.43 -8.15 12.15
C VAL A 247 -2.90 -8.24 11.74
N MET A 248 -3.14 -8.33 10.43
CA MET A 248 -4.48 -8.41 9.86
C MET A 248 -4.62 -9.65 9.01
N ARG A 249 -5.80 -10.29 9.02
CA ARG A 249 -6.11 -11.46 8.19
C ARG A 249 -7.46 -11.29 7.52
N VAL A 250 -7.50 -11.51 6.20
CA VAL A 250 -8.74 -11.41 5.42
C VAL A 250 -9.74 -12.49 5.84
N HIS A 251 -9.31 -13.75 5.87
CA HIS A 251 -10.20 -14.90 6.17
C HIS A 251 -10.95 -14.79 7.49
N SER A 252 -10.29 -14.33 8.54
CA SER A 252 -10.89 -14.22 9.88
C SER A 252 -11.47 -12.84 10.17
N GLY A 253 -11.23 -11.85 9.31
CA GLY A 253 -11.62 -10.45 9.56
C GLY A 253 -10.97 -9.86 10.82
N THR A 254 -9.85 -10.45 11.30
CA THR A 254 -9.22 -10.01 12.54
C THR A 254 -8.15 -8.97 12.29
N ILE A 255 -8.15 -7.94 13.13
CA ILE A 255 -7.14 -6.88 13.18
C ILE A 255 -6.60 -6.86 14.61
N ARG A 256 -5.28 -7.03 14.75
CA ARG A 256 -4.61 -7.00 16.06
C ARG A 256 -3.54 -5.94 16.05
N PHE A 257 -3.62 -5.01 16.99
CA PHE A 257 -2.52 -4.09 17.30
C PHE A 257 -1.77 -4.64 18.50
N LEU A 258 -0.43 -4.67 18.39
CA LEU A 258 0.46 -5.15 19.43
C LEU A 258 1.41 -4.03 19.82
N GLU A 259 1.53 -3.79 21.13
CA GLU A 259 2.63 -3.02 21.70
C GLU A 259 3.55 -4.02 22.39
N THR A 260 4.81 -4.06 22.00
CA THR A 260 5.78 -5.04 22.50
C THR A 260 6.98 -4.32 23.10
N GLN A 261 7.36 -4.74 24.33
CA GLN A 261 8.57 -4.27 25.01
C GLN A 261 9.69 -5.30 24.81
N HIS A 262 10.82 -4.83 24.33
CA HIS A 262 12.02 -5.63 24.13
C HIS A 262 13.11 -5.14 25.08
N GLN A 263 13.57 -6.00 26.00
CA GLN A 263 14.68 -5.66 26.89
C GLN A 263 15.96 -5.40 26.07
N LEU A 264 16.61 -4.30 26.34
CA LEU A 264 17.94 -4.01 25.84
C LEU A 264 18.95 -4.72 26.76
N LYS A 265 19.81 -5.55 26.15
CA LYS A 265 20.87 -6.26 26.89
C LYS A 265 22.05 -5.34 27.14
#